data_4824b35cf9a79dd85c6463524f011332
#
_entry.id   4824b35cf9a79dd85c6463524f011332
#
_cell.length_a   1.000
_cell.length_b   1.000
_cell.length_c   1.000
_cell.angle_alpha   90.00
_cell.angle_beta   90.00
_cell.angle_gamma   90.00
#
_symmetry.space_group_name_H-M   'P 1'
#
loop_
_entity.id
_entity.type
_entity.pdbx_description
1 polymer ?
#
loop_
_entity_poly.entity_id
_entity_poly.type
_entity_poly.pdbx_seq_one_letter_code
_entity_poly.pdbx_strand_id
1 'polypeptide(L)'
;TLAYTHAGRIDLIYIDPPYNTGNKDFVYNDSFVDREDTYRHSKWLSFLSRRLRIAKQLLSDKGVIFISIDDNEQAQLKLLCDDIFNENKMIGQIVWFKKRKGSFLSNKLISLTEYVLSYSNNESTELFGGLPSNNESQPIIKRTNAQKELVFPANIVKTKLPNGVYRKGIYGKGTSASELLEDAVVENGLFISILKIKAPFVWSQDFLNKEINDGTEIIINTNNFQVRVIRHNNTSIKALPSFIDGREEGATNEDAYELLKDIFKVDNPFQYSKPVNLIKKFILSNSFFNKDITILDFFAGSGTTLHATMQLNAEDGGHRQCILVTNNENGICENVTYERNKRVIQGYTTLKGEQVAGLTGNTLRYYKTDFVPREPNNRNKRALVAAATDLLCIKNDVYREQPSFGGRRLKPAAARYFDDGRTQMLIIYNELAVDAFVRV
;
A
#
# COMPACT_ATOMS: atom_id res chain seq x y z
N THR A 1 -21.91 10.70 -0.30
CA THR A 1 -21.10 11.60 0.54
C THR A 1 -19.69 11.72 -0.05
N LEU A 2 -18.88 10.65 -0.08
CA LEU A 2 -17.49 10.72 -0.54
C LEU A 2 -17.34 11.20 -2.00
N ALA A 3 -18.25 10.86 -2.91
CA ALA A 3 -18.23 11.37 -4.27
C ALA A 3 -18.31 12.90 -4.34
N TYR A 4 -18.91 13.54 -3.33
CA TYR A 4 -18.95 15.00 -3.24
C TYR A 4 -17.70 15.58 -2.58
N THR A 5 -17.17 14.92 -1.54
CA THR A 5 -16.05 15.46 -0.73
C THR A 5 -14.69 15.10 -1.30
N HIS A 6 -14.53 13.91 -1.89
CA HIS A 6 -13.24 13.31 -2.23
C HIS A 6 -13.13 12.79 -3.69
N ALA A 7 -13.99 13.24 -4.62
CA ALA A 7 -13.83 12.85 -6.02
C ALA A 7 -12.43 13.24 -6.54
N GLY A 8 -11.70 12.27 -7.13
CA GLY A 8 -10.36 12.47 -7.65
C GLY A 8 -9.28 12.82 -6.61
N ARG A 9 -9.50 12.52 -5.31
CA ARG A 9 -8.61 12.94 -4.21
C ARG A 9 -8.07 11.79 -3.37
N ILE A 10 -8.46 10.54 -3.65
CA ILE A 10 -7.98 9.37 -2.91
C ILE A 10 -6.75 8.80 -3.61
N ASP A 11 -5.64 8.75 -2.92
CA ASP A 11 -4.37 8.29 -3.47
C ASP A 11 -4.19 6.78 -3.31
N LEU A 12 -4.78 6.19 -2.27
CA LEU A 12 -4.76 4.75 -2.07
C LEU A 12 -6.11 4.26 -1.57
N ILE A 13 -6.64 3.24 -2.22
CA ILE A 13 -7.77 2.46 -1.72
C ILE A 13 -7.25 1.07 -1.36
N TYR A 14 -7.52 0.62 -0.14
CA TYR A 14 -7.39 -0.77 0.25
C TYR A 14 -8.76 -1.29 0.65
N ILE A 15 -9.13 -2.48 0.17
CA ILE A 15 -10.36 -3.14 0.58
C ILE A 15 -10.17 -4.65 0.76
N ASP A 16 -10.92 -5.18 1.72
CA ASP A 16 -11.05 -6.59 2.03
C ASP A 16 -12.55 -6.97 1.97
N PRO A 17 -13.12 -7.16 0.77
CA PRO A 17 -14.54 -7.45 0.62
C PRO A 17 -14.87 -8.87 1.10
N PRO A 18 -16.15 -9.21 1.33
CA PRO A 18 -16.56 -10.59 1.58
C PRO A 18 -16.10 -11.50 0.45
N TYR A 19 -15.57 -12.70 0.77
CA TYR A 19 -14.97 -13.60 -0.22
C TYR A 19 -15.98 -14.56 -0.87
N ASN A 20 -17.26 -14.44 -0.50
CA ASN A 20 -18.35 -15.26 -1.04
C ASN A 20 -18.11 -16.78 -0.83
N THR A 21 -17.61 -17.15 0.34
CA THR A 21 -17.25 -18.54 0.67
C THR A 21 -18.47 -19.44 0.84
N GLY A 22 -19.65 -18.85 1.01
CA GLY A 22 -20.89 -19.54 1.38
C GLY A 22 -21.02 -19.85 2.87
N ASN A 23 -20.10 -19.35 3.70
CA ASN A 23 -20.09 -19.55 5.16
C ASN A 23 -20.71 -18.36 5.92
N LYS A 24 -21.82 -17.79 5.39
CA LYS A 24 -22.49 -16.61 5.95
C LYS A 24 -21.60 -15.37 6.02
N ASP A 25 -20.67 -15.25 5.08
CA ASP A 25 -19.74 -14.12 4.95
C ASP A 25 -20.24 -13.04 3.98
N PHE A 26 -21.30 -13.32 3.19
CA PHE A 26 -21.85 -12.42 2.22
C PHE A 26 -23.38 -12.36 2.26
N VAL A 27 -23.92 -11.13 2.39
CA VAL A 27 -25.35 -10.82 2.38
C VAL A 27 -25.72 -10.08 1.11
N TYR A 28 -26.80 -10.52 0.44
CA TYR A 28 -27.37 -9.88 -0.72
C TYR A 28 -28.89 -9.82 -0.58
N ASN A 29 -29.47 -8.61 -0.68
CA ASN A 29 -30.89 -8.35 -0.48
C ASN A 29 -31.41 -8.98 0.85
N ASP A 30 -30.74 -8.64 1.97
CA ASP A 30 -31.08 -9.05 3.33
C ASP A 30 -31.00 -10.55 3.64
N SER A 31 -30.42 -11.35 2.73
CA SER A 31 -30.23 -12.77 2.91
C SER A 31 -28.77 -13.18 2.68
N PHE A 32 -28.28 -14.13 3.51
CA PHE A 32 -26.98 -14.74 3.25
C PHE A 32 -27.02 -15.53 1.94
N VAL A 33 -25.96 -15.39 1.15
CA VAL A 33 -25.79 -16.14 -0.10
C VAL A 33 -25.17 -17.49 0.24
N ASP A 34 -25.92 -18.57 -0.06
CA ASP A 34 -25.48 -19.93 0.19
C ASP A 34 -24.45 -20.39 -0.85
N ARG A 35 -23.64 -21.39 -0.51
CA ARG A 35 -22.66 -21.99 -1.40
C ARG A 35 -23.29 -22.66 -2.62
N GLU A 36 -24.48 -23.23 -2.46
CA GLU A 36 -25.24 -23.90 -3.51
C GLU A 36 -26.08 -22.94 -4.37
N ASP A 37 -26.06 -21.64 -4.08
CA ASP A 37 -26.79 -20.63 -4.86
C ASP A 37 -26.16 -20.50 -6.26
N THR A 38 -26.93 -20.89 -7.26
CA THR A 38 -26.51 -20.85 -8.68
C THR A 38 -26.07 -19.46 -9.15
N TYR A 39 -26.61 -18.41 -8.55
CA TYR A 39 -26.33 -17.01 -8.90
C TYR A 39 -25.35 -16.32 -7.93
N ARG A 40 -24.68 -17.05 -7.06
CA ARG A 40 -23.81 -16.48 -6.03
C ARG A 40 -22.76 -15.53 -6.61
N HIS A 41 -22.08 -15.91 -7.67
CA HIS A 41 -21.08 -15.09 -8.34
C HIS A 41 -21.67 -13.81 -8.94
N SER A 42 -22.81 -13.91 -9.63
CA SER A 42 -23.50 -12.76 -10.22
C SER A 42 -23.99 -11.76 -9.18
N LYS A 43 -24.50 -12.26 -8.05
CA LYS A 43 -24.93 -11.42 -6.91
C LYS A 43 -23.74 -10.68 -6.32
N TRP A 44 -22.64 -11.39 -6.10
CA TRP A 44 -21.41 -10.82 -5.58
C TRP A 44 -20.79 -9.77 -6.54
N LEU A 45 -20.71 -10.08 -7.83
CA LEU A 45 -20.26 -9.14 -8.86
C LEU A 45 -21.12 -7.87 -8.91
N SER A 46 -22.46 -8.02 -8.85
CA SER A 46 -23.37 -6.87 -8.81
C SER A 46 -23.16 -6.01 -7.57
N PHE A 47 -22.92 -6.63 -6.44
CA PHE A 47 -22.62 -5.94 -5.18
C PHE A 47 -21.31 -5.16 -5.26
N LEU A 48 -20.22 -5.74 -5.79
CA LEU A 48 -18.92 -5.08 -5.90
C LEU A 48 -18.89 -4.04 -7.03
N SER A 49 -19.50 -4.31 -8.18
CA SER A 49 -19.49 -3.41 -9.34
C SER A 49 -19.93 -2.00 -8.98
N ARG A 50 -21.04 -1.87 -8.24
CA ARG A 50 -21.54 -0.56 -7.81
C ARG A 50 -20.53 0.22 -6.96
N ARG A 51 -19.81 -0.46 -6.10
CA ARG A 51 -18.81 0.13 -5.18
C ARG A 51 -17.51 0.47 -5.89
N LEU A 52 -17.03 -0.43 -6.75
CA LEU A 52 -15.81 -0.21 -7.50
C LEU A 52 -15.93 0.92 -8.54
N ARG A 53 -17.11 1.11 -9.15
CA ARG A 53 -17.36 2.26 -10.04
C ARG A 53 -17.29 3.58 -9.29
N ILE A 54 -17.77 3.63 -8.05
CA ILE A 54 -17.62 4.81 -7.17
C ILE A 54 -16.15 4.96 -6.77
N ALA A 55 -15.48 3.88 -6.37
CA ALA A 55 -14.08 3.88 -5.99
C ALA A 55 -13.19 4.47 -7.10
N LYS A 56 -13.42 4.09 -8.36
CA LYS A 56 -12.72 4.65 -9.52
C LYS A 56 -12.87 6.17 -9.62
N GLN A 57 -14.07 6.72 -9.35
CA GLN A 57 -14.31 8.17 -9.36
C GLN A 57 -13.61 8.91 -8.20
N LEU A 58 -13.34 8.20 -7.11
CA LEU A 58 -12.66 8.76 -5.94
C LEU A 58 -11.14 8.79 -6.10
N LEU A 59 -10.55 7.86 -6.88
CA LEU A 59 -9.11 7.78 -7.08
C LEU A 59 -8.56 9.04 -7.74
N SER A 60 -7.44 9.53 -7.21
CA SER A 60 -6.62 10.57 -7.84
C SER A 60 -5.99 10.05 -9.14
N ASP A 61 -5.39 10.93 -9.93
CA ASP A 61 -4.76 10.55 -11.21
C ASP A 61 -3.69 9.46 -11.06
N LYS A 62 -2.96 9.45 -9.95
CA LYS A 62 -1.95 8.43 -9.63
C LYS A 62 -2.44 7.44 -8.56
N GLY A 63 -3.73 7.49 -8.25
CA GLY A 63 -4.33 6.67 -7.21
C GLY A 63 -4.29 5.17 -7.54
N VAL A 64 -4.11 4.36 -6.51
CA VAL A 64 -4.01 2.90 -6.60
C VAL A 64 -5.08 2.25 -5.73
N ILE A 65 -5.66 1.16 -6.22
CA ILE A 65 -6.52 0.29 -5.42
C ILE A 65 -5.89 -1.09 -5.24
N PHE A 66 -5.87 -1.57 -4.01
CA PHE A 66 -5.53 -2.93 -3.61
C PHE A 66 -6.77 -3.65 -3.11
N ILE A 67 -7.06 -4.83 -3.63
CA ILE A 67 -8.26 -5.60 -3.31
C ILE A 67 -7.84 -7.00 -2.90
N SER A 68 -8.01 -7.33 -1.62
CA SER A 68 -7.77 -8.68 -1.10
C SER A 68 -8.89 -9.62 -1.55
N ILE A 69 -8.53 -10.86 -1.91
CA ILE A 69 -9.45 -11.90 -2.35
C ILE A 69 -8.81 -13.28 -2.21
N ASP A 70 -9.63 -14.32 -2.10
CA ASP A 70 -9.19 -15.71 -2.17
C ASP A 70 -9.63 -16.40 -3.49
N ASP A 71 -9.39 -17.71 -3.56
CA ASP A 71 -9.70 -18.55 -4.72
C ASP A 71 -11.20 -18.59 -5.09
N ASN A 72 -12.11 -18.18 -4.19
CA ASN A 72 -13.55 -18.27 -4.46
C ASN A 72 -13.99 -17.28 -5.55
N GLU A 73 -13.45 -16.05 -5.56
CA GLU A 73 -13.88 -14.97 -6.46
C GLU A 73 -12.73 -14.24 -7.16
N GLN A 74 -11.49 -14.72 -7.07
CA GLN A 74 -10.33 -14.05 -7.67
C GLN A 74 -10.48 -13.83 -9.18
N ALA A 75 -10.88 -14.86 -9.92
CA ALA A 75 -11.02 -14.77 -11.38
C ALA A 75 -12.16 -13.81 -11.78
N GLN A 76 -13.29 -13.90 -11.10
CA GLN A 76 -14.46 -13.05 -11.32
C GLN A 76 -14.14 -11.59 -10.99
N LEU A 77 -13.43 -11.36 -9.89
CA LEU A 77 -12.99 -10.02 -9.49
C LEU A 77 -12.05 -9.42 -10.52
N LYS A 78 -11.09 -10.20 -11.03
CA LYS A 78 -10.17 -9.71 -12.05
C LYS A 78 -10.92 -9.22 -13.28
N LEU A 79 -11.83 -10.03 -13.82
CA LEU A 79 -12.63 -9.65 -14.99
C LEU A 79 -13.48 -8.40 -14.73
N LEU A 80 -14.07 -8.28 -13.55
CA LEU A 80 -14.83 -7.09 -13.17
C LEU A 80 -13.94 -5.85 -13.08
N CYS A 81 -12.75 -5.98 -12.52
CA CYS A 81 -11.80 -4.87 -12.42
C CYS A 81 -11.25 -4.45 -13.78
N ASP A 82 -10.99 -5.39 -14.69
CA ASP A 82 -10.59 -5.11 -16.07
C ASP A 82 -11.68 -4.27 -16.80
N ASP A 83 -12.95 -4.61 -16.61
CA ASP A 83 -14.08 -3.83 -17.16
C ASP A 83 -14.14 -2.41 -16.55
N ILE A 84 -13.97 -2.28 -15.25
CA ILE A 84 -14.12 -1.01 -14.55
C ILE A 84 -12.90 -0.11 -14.71
N PHE A 85 -11.70 -0.62 -14.44
CA PHE A 85 -10.46 0.16 -14.40
C PHE A 85 -9.72 0.19 -15.73
N ASN A 86 -9.95 -0.73 -16.62
CA ASN A 86 -9.22 -1.08 -17.84
C ASN A 86 -8.05 -2.06 -17.53
N GLU A 87 -7.92 -3.10 -18.35
CA GLU A 87 -6.89 -4.13 -18.24
C GLU A 87 -5.47 -3.54 -18.26
N ASN A 88 -5.21 -2.53 -19.11
CA ASN A 88 -3.90 -1.86 -19.20
C ASN A 88 -3.50 -1.11 -17.92
N LYS A 89 -4.43 -0.88 -17.00
CA LYS A 89 -4.19 -0.22 -15.71
C LYS A 89 -3.98 -1.21 -14.56
N MET A 90 -3.96 -2.50 -14.86
CA MET A 90 -3.60 -3.52 -13.89
C MET A 90 -2.10 -3.39 -13.56
N ILE A 91 -1.76 -3.14 -12.30
CA ILE A 91 -0.37 -3.14 -11.83
C ILE A 91 0.11 -4.58 -11.69
N GLY A 92 -0.72 -5.44 -11.11
CA GLY A 92 -0.43 -6.86 -10.94
C GLY A 92 -1.27 -7.54 -9.89
N GLN A 93 -0.97 -8.82 -9.69
CA GLN A 93 -1.51 -9.66 -8.65
C GLN A 93 -0.39 -10.01 -7.67
N ILE A 94 -0.63 -9.76 -6.40
CA ILE A 94 0.28 -10.13 -5.32
C ILE A 94 -0.25 -11.39 -4.68
N VAL A 95 0.64 -12.36 -4.46
CA VAL A 95 0.37 -13.57 -3.69
C VAL A 95 0.87 -13.34 -2.26
N TRP A 96 -0.03 -13.42 -1.30
CA TRP A 96 0.29 -13.28 0.11
C TRP A 96 0.23 -14.62 0.82
N PHE A 97 1.34 -15.03 1.45
CA PHE A 97 1.41 -16.21 2.31
C PHE A 97 0.89 -15.86 3.70
N LYS A 98 -0.34 -16.30 3.99
CA LYS A 98 -1.17 -15.79 5.09
C LYS A 98 -1.09 -16.54 6.41
N LYS A 99 -0.51 -17.74 6.41
CA LYS A 99 -0.54 -18.66 7.58
C LYS A 99 0.84 -19.14 7.97
N ARG A 100 1.10 -19.27 9.26
CA ARG A 100 2.33 -19.88 9.78
C ARG A 100 2.36 -21.39 9.55
N LYS A 101 1.20 -22.05 9.68
CA LYS A 101 1.06 -23.51 9.52
C LYS A 101 -0.17 -23.85 8.69
N GLY A 102 -0.07 -24.90 7.92
CA GLY A 102 -1.19 -25.44 7.17
C GLY A 102 -2.20 -26.18 8.07
N SER A 103 -3.45 -26.28 7.61
CA SER A 103 -4.47 -27.09 8.27
C SER A 103 -4.31 -28.54 7.87
N PHE A 104 -4.23 -29.46 8.82
CA PHE A 104 -4.20 -30.91 8.59
C PHE A 104 -5.58 -31.49 8.22
N LEU A 105 -6.63 -30.67 8.23
CA LEU A 105 -8.00 -31.11 8.00
C LEU A 105 -8.40 -31.17 6.52
N SER A 106 -7.56 -30.68 5.62
CA SER A 106 -7.86 -30.68 4.19
C SER A 106 -7.38 -31.96 3.51
N ASN A 107 -8.28 -32.64 2.83
CA ASN A 107 -7.98 -33.83 2.01
C ASN A 107 -7.56 -33.49 0.56
N LYS A 108 -7.57 -32.20 0.18
CA LYS A 108 -7.19 -31.74 -1.16
C LYS A 108 -5.95 -30.87 -1.07
N LEU A 109 -6.11 -29.54 -1.14
CA LEU A 109 -5.03 -28.57 -1.01
C LEU A 109 -5.13 -27.86 0.34
N ILE A 110 -3.99 -27.59 0.93
CA ILE A 110 -3.88 -26.70 2.09
C ILE A 110 -3.76 -25.28 1.57
N SER A 111 -4.81 -24.46 1.75
CA SER A 111 -4.77 -23.06 1.36
C SER A 111 -3.90 -22.27 2.33
N LEU A 112 -2.73 -21.84 1.84
CA LEU A 112 -1.73 -21.05 2.58
C LEU A 112 -1.65 -19.62 2.10
N THR A 113 -2.27 -19.31 0.96
CA THR A 113 -2.15 -18.01 0.29
C THR A 113 -3.51 -17.37 0.09
N GLU A 114 -3.48 -16.07 -0.08
CA GLU A 114 -4.53 -15.23 -0.64
C GLU A 114 -3.92 -14.33 -1.71
N TYR A 115 -4.77 -13.61 -2.43
CA TYR A 115 -4.37 -12.71 -3.49
C TYR A 115 -4.71 -11.28 -3.14
N VAL A 116 -3.93 -10.34 -3.69
CA VAL A 116 -4.29 -8.93 -3.71
C VAL A 116 -4.16 -8.45 -5.15
N LEU A 117 -5.30 -8.08 -5.74
CA LEU A 117 -5.32 -7.45 -7.06
C LEU A 117 -5.03 -5.97 -6.92
N SER A 118 -4.18 -5.44 -7.80
CA SER A 118 -3.83 -4.02 -7.78
C SER A 118 -4.04 -3.37 -9.15
N TYR A 119 -4.73 -2.24 -9.13
CA TYR A 119 -5.00 -1.39 -10.29
C TYR A 119 -4.67 0.06 -9.98
N SER A 120 -4.27 0.81 -10.99
CA SER A 120 -4.04 2.25 -10.87
C SER A 120 -5.00 3.03 -11.75
N ASN A 121 -5.11 4.33 -11.50
CA ASN A 121 -5.82 5.23 -12.40
C ASN A 121 -4.95 5.70 -13.58
N ASN A 122 -3.62 5.49 -13.49
CA ASN A 122 -2.63 5.86 -14.50
C ASN A 122 -1.70 4.66 -14.80
N GLU A 123 -1.44 4.39 -16.10
CA GLU A 123 -0.57 3.30 -16.54
C GLU A 123 0.90 3.45 -16.10
N SER A 124 1.35 4.67 -15.85
CA SER A 124 2.73 4.95 -15.39
C SER A 124 2.91 4.97 -13.87
N THR A 125 1.93 4.49 -13.10
CA THR A 125 2.03 4.45 -11.64
C THR A 125 3.05 3.40 -11.19
N GLU A 126 3.98 3.81 -10.33
CA GLU A 126 5.01 2.94 -9.76
C GLU A 126 4.69 2.61 -8.30
N LEU A 127 4.98 1.37 -7.90
CA LEU A 127 4.91 0.91 -6.52
C LEU A 127 6.31 0.55 -6.01
N PHE A 128 6.67 1.05 -4.84
CA PHE A 128 8.01 0.92 -4.27
C PHE A 128 8.05 -0.17 -3.19
N GLY A 129 9.07 -1.01 -3.21
CA GLY A 129 9.26 -2.08 -2.22
C GLY A 129 9.89 -1.64 -0.91
N GLY A 130 10.26 -0.36 -0.80
CA GLY A 130 10.86 0.21 0.41
C GLY A 130 12.34 -0.12 0.63
N LEU A 131 12.95 -0.94 -0.22
CA LEU A 131 14.38 -1.27 -0.12
C LEU A 131 15.16 -0.59 -1.25
N PRO A 132 16.24 0.15 -0.94
CA PRO A 132 17.10 0.69 -1.95
C PRO A 132 17.79 -0.43 -2.74
N SER A 133 17.98 -0.23 -4.04
CA SER A 133 18.70 -1.18 -4.90
C SER A 133 20.23 -0.96 -4.84
N ASN A 134 20.70 0.03 -4.12
CA ASN A 134 22.12 0.30 -3.89
C ASN A 134 22.74 -0.77 -2.97
N ASN A 135 24.07 -0.94 -3.07
CA ASN A 135 24.89 -1.87 -2.30
C ASN A 135 24.63 -3.38 -2.54
N GLU A 136 23.66 -3.76 -3.34
CA GLU A 136 23.52 -5.14 -3.78
C GLU A 136 24.33 -5.40 -5.06
N SER A 137 25.11 -6.46 -5.05
CA SER A 137 25.82 -6.85 -6.27
C SER A 137 24.88 -7.43 -7.32
N GLN A 138 24.91 -6.88 -8.53
CA GLN A 138 24.10 -7.31 -9.65
C GLN A 138 24.97 -7.96 -10.73
N PRO A 139 24.58 -9.12 -11.31
CA PRO A 139 25.28 -9.70 -12.43
C PRO A 139 25.07 -8.86 -13.68
N ILE A 140 26.14 -8.69 -14.47
CA ILE A 140 26.05 -8.06 -15.81
C ILE A 140 26.05 -9.11 -16.93
N ILE A 141 25.85 -10.37 -16.59
CA ILE A 141 25.76 -11.52 -17.51
C ILE A 141 24.31 -12.00 -17.58
N LYS A 142 23.78 -12.18 -18.78
CA LYS A 142 22.45 -12.74 -19.03
C LYS A 142 22.57 -13.90 -20.03
N ARG A 143 22.22 -15.11 -19.61
CA ARG A 143 22.40 -16.37 -20.37
C ARG A 143 21.81 -16.37 -21.78
N THR A 144 20.81 -15.55 -22.03
CA THR A 144 20.13 -15.44 -23.34
C THR A 144 20.82 -14.49 -24.32
N ASN A 145 21.84 -13.75 -23.87
CA ASN A 145 22.54 -12.79 -24.72
C ASN A 145 23.62 -13.49 -25.54
N ALA A 146 23.98 -12.88 -26.67
CA ALA A 146 25.15 -13.25 -27.44
C ALA A 146 26.43 -13.00 -26.64
N GLN A 147 27.47 -13.81 -26.89
CA GLN A 147 28.79 -13.63 -26.30
C GLN A 147 29.42 -12.32 -26.79
N LYS A 148 29.91 -11.52 -25.85
CA LYS A 148 30.61 -10.27 -26.12
C LYS A 148 31.91 -10.25 -25.32
N GLU A 149 32.90 -9.56 -25.85
CA GLU A 149 34.12 -9.26 -25.13
C GLU A 149 34.03 -7.95 -24.43
N LEU A 150 34.44 -7.91 -23.15
CA LEU A 150 34.65 -6.70 -22.38
C LEU A 150 36.07 -6.66 -21.83
N VAL A 151 36.66 -5.47 -21.86
CA VAL A 151 38.00 -5.18 -21.37
C VAL A 151 37.88 -4.31 -20.12
N PHE A 152 38.35 -4.83 -19.02
CA PHE A 152 38.37 -4.12 -17.72
C PHE A 152 39.80 -3.60 -17.47
N PRO A 153 39.98 -2.32 -17.15
CA PRO A 153 41.29 -1.76 -16.82
C PRO A 153 41.92 -2.43 -15.60
N ALA A 154 43.24 -2.42 -15.53
CA ALA A 154 43.97 -2.89 -14.37
C ALA A 154 43.61 -2.12 -13.09
N ASN A 155 43.61 -2.78 -11.96
CA ASN A 155 43.33 -2.21 -10.64
C ASN A 155 41.89 -1.71 -10.42
N ILE A 156 40.94 -2.07 -11.29
CA ILE A 156 39.51 -1.65 -11.18
C ILE A 156 38.65 -2.78 -10.59
N VAL A 157 38.88 -4.03 -11.01
CA VAL A 157 38.04 -5.17 -10.63
C VAL A 157 38.48 -5.71 -9.28
N LYS A 158 37.60 -5.58 -8.28
CA LYS A 158 37.82 -6.15 -6.94
C LYS A 158 37.46 -7.62 -6.89
N THR A 159 38.11 -8.37 -6.00
CA THR A 159 37.92 -9.81 -5.89
C THR A 159 38.16 -10.33 -4.48
N LYS A 160 37.50 -11.43 -4.13
CA LYS A 160 37.80 -12.27 -2.98
C LYS A 160 38.60 -13.52 -3.36
N LEU A 161 39.02 -13.65 -4.62
CA LEU A 161 39.82 -14.74 -5.10
C LEU A 161 41.23 -14.66 -4.45
N PRO A 162 41.90 -15.79 -4.20
CA PRO A 162 43.27 -15.82 -3.70
C PRO A 162 44.26 -15.10 -4.63
N ASN A 163 45.30 -14.53 -4.05
CA ASN A 163 46.40 -13.98 -4.83
C ASN A 163 47.03 -15.06 -5.71
N GLY A 164 47.34 -14.70 -6.94
CA GLY A 164 47.93 -15.63 -7.92
C GLY A 164 47.61 -15.32 -9.37
N VAL A 165 48.10 -16.18 -10.25
CA VAL A 165 47.88 -16.08 -11.69
C VAL A 165 46.73 -17.00 -12.11
N TYR A 166 45.75 -16.45 -12.72
CA TYR A 166 44.62 -17.16 -13.31
C TYR A 166 44.86 -17.26 -14.83
N ARG A 167 45.02 -18.49 -15.33
CA ARG A 167 45.38 -18.74 -16.70
C ARG A 167 44.18 -18.48 -17.63
N LYS A 168 44.48 -18.07 -18.88
CA LYS A 168 43.46 -17.97 -19.93
C LYS A 168 42.70 -19.29 -20.06
N GLY A 169 41.38 -19.22 -20.29
CA GLY A 169 40.54 -20.41 -20.40
C GLY A 169 39.08 -20.14 -20.04
N ILE A 170 38.30 -21.20 -20.10
CA ILE A 170 36.87 -21.15 -19.80
C ILE A 170 36.63 -21.44 -18.33
N TYR A 171 35.92 -20.55 -17.65
CA TYR A 171 35.54 -20.64 -16.27
C TYR A 171 34.03 -20.72 -16.11
N GLY A 172 33.55 -21.66 -15.31
CA GLY A 172 32.13 -21.96 -15.17
C GLY A 172 31.64 -23.03 -16.15
N LYS A 173 30.33 -23.21 -16.23
CA LYS A 173 29.69 -24.24 -17.08
C LYS A 173 28.50 -23.68 -17.83
N GLY A 174 28.22 -24.26 -18.98
CA GLY A 174 27.03 -23.94 -19.79
C GLY A 174 27.06 -22.54 -20.43
N THR A 175 25.88 -22.03 -20.73
CA THR A 175 25.69 -20.74 -21.45
C THR A 175 26.12 -19.52 -20.67
N SER A 176 26.37 -19.63 -19.37
CA SER A 176 26.86 -18.54 -18.50
C SER A 176 28.34 -18.61 -18.17
N ALA A 177 29.10 -19.51 -18.84
CA ALA A 177 30.53 -19.57 -18.68
C ALA A 177 31.20 -18.28 -19.15
N SER A 178 32.25 -17.87 -18.44
CA SER A 178 33.11 -16.74 -18.80
C SER A 178 34.41 -17.28 -19.37
N GLU A 179 34.85 -16.79 -20.50
CA GLU A 179 36.15 -17.12 -21.09
C GLU A 179 37.13 -15.98 -20.78
N LEU A 180 38.19 -16.29 -20.04
CA LEU A 180 39.31 -15.38 -19.81
C LEU A 180 40.25 -15.47 -21.04
N LEU A 181 40.41 -14.39 -21.75
CA LEU A 181 41.14 -14.37 -23.04
C LEU A 181 42.65 -14.25 -22.87
N GLU A 182 43.11 -13.70 -21.73
CA GLU A 182 44.53 -13.56 -21.38
C GLU A 182 44.69 -13.96 -19.90
N ASP A 183 45.93 -14.28 -19.50
CA ASP A 183 46.23 -14.56 -18.07
C ASP A 183 45.93 -13.32 -17.21
N ALA A 184 45.32 -13.52 -16.09
CA ALA A 184 45.01 -12.46 -15.08
C ALA A 184 45.75 -12.65 -13.78
N VAL A 185 46.18 -11.56 -13.16
CA VAL A 185 46.90 -11.58 -11.89
C VAL A 185 46.08 -10.92 -10.82
N VAL A 186 45.92 -11.62 -9.70
CA VAL A 186 45.23 -11.10 -8.49
C VAL A 186 46.28 -10.86 -7.38
N GLU A 187 46.29 -9.63 -6.87
CA GLU A 187 47.04 -9.24 -5.68
C GLU A 187 46.20 -8.35 -4.77
N ASN A 188 46.24 -8.61 -3.47
CA ASN A 188 45.57 -7.80 -2.45
C ASN A 188 44.11 -7.49 -2.71
N GLY A 189 43.37 -8.46 -3.26
CA GLY A 189 41.93 -8.31 -3.53
C GLY A 189 41.59 -7.52 -4.79
N LEU A 190 42.54 -7.32 -5.71
CA LEU A 190 42.37 -6.63 -6.99
C LEU A 190 42.97 -7.43 -8.14
N PHE A 191 42.37 -7.34 -9.33
CA PHE A 191 43.02 -7.73 -10.55
C PHE A 191 43.98 -6.61 -10.98
N ILE A 192 45.29 -6.88 -10.83
CA ILE A 192 46.35 -5.88 -11.15
C ILE A 192 46.70 -5.86 -12.64
N SER A 193 46.27 -6.84 -13.42
CA SER A 193 46.40 -6.91 -14.87
C SER A 193 45.12 -6.39 -15.56
N ILE A 194 45.24 -6.02 -16.84
CA ILE A 194 44.07 -5.81 -17.70
C ILE A 194 43.33 -7.15 -17.78
N LEU A 195 41.99 -7.11 -17.60
CA LEU A 195 41.17 -8.30 -17.60
C LEU A 195 40.28 -8.31 -18.87
N LYS A 196 40.51 -9.26 -19.78
CA LYS A 196 39.71 -9.45 -20.97
C LYS A 196 38.84 -10.68 -20.83
N ILE A 197 37.54 -10.47 -20.78
CA ILE A 197 36.54 -11.53 -20.57
C ILE A 197 35.54 -11.54 -21.70
N LYS A 198 35.29 -12.74 -22.24
CA LYS A 198 34.19 -13.00 -23.14
C LYS A 198 33.10 -13.77 -22.44
N ALA A 199 31.91 -13.19 -22.42
CA ALA A 199 30.72 -13.72 -21.73
C ALA A 199 29.43 -13.14 -22.36
N PRO A 200 28.24 -13.69 -22.04
CA PRO A 200 26.97 -13.13 -22.54
C PRO A 200 26.59 -11.85 -21.77
N PHE A 201 27.38 -10.81 -21.93
CA PHE A 201 27.22 -9.53 -21.24
C PHE A 201 25.97 -8.77 -21.68
N VAL A 202 25.33 -8.13 -20.73
CA VAL A 202 24.25 -7.15 -20.95
C VAL A 202 24.84 -5.82 -21.45
N TRP A 203 26.02 -5.46 -20.97
CA TRP A 203 26.66 -4.18 -21.23
C TRP A 203 27.46 -4.20 -22.54
N SER A 204 27.66 -3.01 -23.12
CA SER A 204 28.68 -2.72 -24.11
C SER A 204 29.96 -2.19 -23.44
N GLN A 205 31.07 -2.12 -24.19
CA GLN A 205 32.32 -1.56 -23.66
C GLN A 205 32.16 -0.10 -23.28
N ASP A 206 31.48 0.71 -24.10
CA ASP A 206 31.25 2.13 -23.81
C ASP A 206 30.43 2.33 -22.52
N PHE A 207 29.43 1.47 -22.33
CA PHE A 207 28.62 1.53 -21.11
C PHE A 207 29.43 1.11 -19.88
N LEU A 208 30.27 0.08 -19.98
CA LEU A 208 31.20 -0.32 -18.92
C LEU A 208 32.11 0.85 -18.54
N ASN A 209 32.73 1.50 -19.55
CA ASN A 209 33.65 2.63 -19.31
C ASN A 209 32.93 3.80 -18.60
N LYS A 210 31.70 4.09 -19.02
CA LYS A 210 30.86 5.09 -18.35
C LYS A 210 30.61 4.73 -16.88
N GLU A 211 30.17 3.53 -16.62
CA GLU A 211 29.85 3.05 -15.25
C GLU A 211 31.10 3.05 -14.35
N ILE A 212 32.28 2.73 -14.88
CA ILE A 212 33.55 2.86 -14.13
C ILE A 212 33.80 4.33 -13.74
N ASN A 213 33.62 5.24 -14.68
CA ASN A 213 33.81 6.67 -14.43
C ASN A 213 32.77 7.23 -13.44
N ASP A 214 31.57 6.68 -13.42
CA ASP A 214 30.50 7.04 -12.49
C ASP A 214 30.70 6.42 -11.09
N GLY A 215 31.79 5.66 -10.87
CA GLY A 215 32.14 5.08 -9.58
C GLY A 215 31.46 3.74 -9.28
N THR A 216 30.90 3.07 -10.28
CA THR A 216 30.36 1.71 -10.10
C THR A 216 31.48 0.73 -9.76
N GLU A 217 31.35 0.02 -8.64
CA GLU A 217 32.29 -1.00 -8.23
C GLU A 217 32.08 -2.28 -9.02
N ILE A 218 33.14 -2.83 -9.60
CA ILE A 218 33.13 -4.07 -10.35
C ILE A 218 33.78 -5.15 -9.52
N ILE A 219 33.12 -6.30 -9.41
CA ILE A 219 33.56 -7.42 -8.57
C ILE A 219 33.51 -8.77 -9.28
N ILE A 220 34.51 -9.62 -9.04
CA ILE A 220 34.54 -11.03 -9.43
C ILE A 220 34.95 -11.85 -8.20
N ASN A 221 34.00 -12.45 -7.50
CA ASN A 221 34.25 -13.12 -6.22
C ASN A 221 34.20 -14.64 -6.29
N THR A 222 34.03 -15.22 -7.48
CA THR A 222 33.93 -16.68 -7.66
C THR A 222 34.82 -17.17 -8.76
N ASN A 223 35.30 -18.41 -8.66
CA ASN A 223 36.12 -19.07 -9.66
C ASN A 223 35.42 -19.23 -11.04
N ASN A 224 34.13 -18.95 -11.12
CA ASN A 224 33.39 -18.97 -12.39
C ASN A 224 33.57 -17.68 -13.18
N PHE A 225 34.31 -16.70 -12.69
CA PHE A 225 34.56 -15.40 -13.30
C PHE A 225 33.27 -14.66 -13.70
N GLN A 226 32.23 -14.79 -12.89
CA GLN A 226 30.99 -14.05 -13.09
C GLN A 226 31.18 -12.60 -12.65
N VAL A 227 31.12 -11.69 -13.62
CA VAL A 227 31.25 -10.25 -13.35
C VAL A 227 29.96 -9.74 -12.77
N ARG A 228 30.08 -9.06 -11.62
CA ARG A 228 28.99 -8.39 -10.92
C ARG A 228 29.39 -6.95 -10.63
N VAL A 229 28.40 -6.10 -10.37
CA VAL A 229 28.60 -4.67 -10.10
C VAL A 229 27.84 -4.23 -8.86
N ILE A 230 28.38 -3.24 -8.15
CA ILE A 230 27.72 -2.55 -7.04
C ILE A 230 27.67 -1.06 -7.38
N ARG A 231 26.46 -0.51 -7.46
CA ARG A 231 26.25 0.92 -7.69
C ARG A 231 25.95 1.61 -6.38
N HIS A 232 26.92 2.34 -5.84
CA HIS A 232 26.76 3.06 -4.58
C HIS A 232 25.88 4.31 -4.71
N ASN A 233 25.85 4.92 -5.87
CA ASN A 233 25.08 6.14 -6.14
C ASN A 233 23.68 5.86 -6.72
N ASN A 234 23.27 4.61 -6.80
CA ASN A 234 21.96 4.28 -7.30
C ASN A 234 20.90 4.49 -6.22
N THR A 235 20.11 5.56 -6.37
CA THR A 235 18.98 5.90 -5.48
C THR A 235 17.68 5.19 -5.87
N SER A 236 17.73 4.28 -6.86
CA SER A 236 16.53 3.55 -7.28
C SER A 236 16.03 2.64 -6.16
N ILE A 237 14.73 2.68 -5.96
CA ILE A 237 14.03 1.81 -5.01
C ILE A 237 13.48 0.61 -5.79
N LYS A 238 13.58 -0.59 -5.23
CA LYS A 238 12.98 -1.77 -5.84
C LYS A 238 11.46 -1.63 -5.87
N ALA A 239 10.86 -2.13 -6.93
CA ALA A 239 9.40 -2.25 -7.02
C ALA A 239 8.86 -3.20 -5.92
N LEU A 240 7.58 -3.05 -5.59
CA LEU A 240 6.86 -3.95 -4.70
C LEU A 240 6.88 -5.38 -5.28
N PRO A 241 7.31 -6.41 -4.53
CA PRO A 241 7.33 -7.78 -5.03
C PRO A 241 5.91 -8.34 -5.17
N SER A 242 5.71 -9.19 -6.17
CA SER A 242 4.44 -9.90 -6.38
C SER A 242 4.20 -11.07 -5.42
N PHE A 243 5.14 -11.35 -4.52
CA PHE A 243 5.01 -12.34 -3.45
C PHE A 243 5.40 -11.72 -2.12
N ILE A 244 4.53 -11.89 -1.11
CA ILE A 244 4.77 -11.43 0.27
C ILE A 244 4.70 -12.65 1.18
N ASP A 245 5.82 -13.01 1.81
CA ASP A 245 5.83 -14.04 2.84
C ASP A 245 5.43 -13.43 4.20
N GLY A 246 4.20 -13.65 4.60
CA GLY A 246 3.68 -13.12 5.87
C GLY A 246 4.44 -13.62 7.11
N ARG A 247 5.13 -14.76 7.02
CA ARG A 247 5.92 -15.31 8.14
C ARG A 247 7.18 -14.48 8.39
N GLU A 248 7.83 -14.03 7.33
CA GLU A 248 9.04 -13.20 7.42
C GLU A 248 8.71 -11.76 7.79
N GLU A 249 7.53 -11.28 7.39
CA GLU A 249 7.11 -9.89 7.56
C GLU A 249 6.30 -9.65 8.85
N GLY A 250 6.02 -10.71 9.65
CA GLY A 250 5.09 -10.59 10.78
C GLY A 250 3.68 -10.17 10.31
N ALA A 251 3.26 -10.73 9.19
CA ALA A 251 2.04 -10.37 8.48
C ALA A 251 1.18 -11.61 8.17
N THR A 252 1.03 -12.51 9.12
CA THR A 252 0.14 -13.67 9.04
C THR A 252 -1.22 -13.37 9.67
N ASN A 253 -2.20 -14.22 9.41
CA ASN A 253 -3.50 -14.14 10.08
C ASN A 253 -3.37 -14.35 11.59
N GLU A 254 -2.43 -15.20 12.02
CA GLU A 254 -2.14 -15.42 13.43
C GLU A 254 -1.59 -14.15 14.10
N ASP A 255 -0.73 -13.40 13.42
CA ASP A 255 -0.23 -12.11 13.92
C ASP A 255 -1.38 -11.10 14.10
N ALA A 256 -2.31 -11.05 13.14
CA ALA A 256 -3.48 -10.18 13.23
C ALA A 256 -4.40 -10.56 14.40
N TYR A 257 -4.62 -11.85 14.61
CA TYR A 257 -5.43 -12.37 15.72
C TYR A 257 -4.80 -12.05 17.08
N GLU A 258 -3.52 -12.34 17.26
CA GLU A 258 -2.79 -12.07 18.50
C GLU A 258 -2.81 -10.57 18.84
N LEU A 259 -2.59 -9.70 17.85
CA LEU A 259 -2.64 -8.27 18.04
C LEU A 259 -4.03 -7.78 18.50
N LEU A 260 -5.11 -8.26 17.87
CA LEU A 260 -6.46 -7.91 18.30
C LEU A 260 -6.79 -8.40 19.69
N LYS A 261 -6.37 -9.62 20.01
CA LYS A 261 -6.53 -10.19 21.36
C LYS A 261 -5.83 -9.33 22.42
N ASP A 262 -4.64 -8.83 22.14
CA ASP A 262 -3.92 -7.91 23.04
C ASP A 262 -4.64 -6.56 23.20
N ILE A 263 -5.14 -5.98 22.09
CA ILE A 263 -5.85 -4.70 22.13
C ILE A 263 -7.16 -4.81 22.91
N PHE A 264 -7.95 -5.86 22.68
CA PHE A 264 -9.29 -6.00 23.24
C PHE A 264 -9.33 -6.77 24.55
N LYS A 265 -8.30 -7.55 24.87
CA LYS A 265 -8.20 -8.46 26.03
C LYS A 265 -9.32 -9.52 26.06
N VAL A 266 -9.80 -9.90 24.91
CA VAL A 266 -10.80 -10.96 24.73
C VAL A 266 -10.38 -11.88 23.59
N ASP A 267 -10.79 -13.15 23.68
CA ASP A 267 -10.57 -14.08 22.58
C ASP A 267 -11.51 -13.75 21.43
N ASN A 268 -10.93 -13.71 20.22
CA ASN A 268 -11.64 -13.54 18.96
C ASN A 268 -12.60 -12.33 18.89
N PRO A 269 -12.11 -11.10 19.14
CA PRO A 269 -12.97 -9.91 19.11
C PRO A 269 -13.50 -9.62 17.69
N PHE A 270 -12.83 -10.13 16.68
CA PHE A 270 -13.22 -10.04 15.27
C PHE A 270 -12.56 -11.15 14.45
N GLN A 271 -13.36 -11.89 13.68
CA GLN A 271 -12.86 -12.93 12.79
C GLN A 271 -12.26 -12.31 11.52
N TYR A 272 -11.14 -12.87 11.05
CA TYR A 272 -10.52 -12.53 9.76
C TYR A 272 -9.97 -11.11 9.63
N SER A 273 -9.44 -10.53 10.71
CA SER A 273 -8.69 -9.28 10.60
C SER A 273 -7.44 -9.46 9.75
N LYS A 274 -7.14 -8.47 8.89
CA LYS A 274 -5.86 -8.46 8.17
C LYS A 274 -4.71 -7.99 9.06
N PRO A 275 -3.49 -8.48 8.85
CA PRO A 275 -2.33 -8.03 9.62
C PRO A 275 -1.91 -6.61 9.26
N VAL A 276 -1.54 -5.85 10.28
CA VAL A 276 -1.13 -4.44 10.14
C VAL A 276 0.06 -4.28 9.21
N ASN A 277 1.06 -5.15 9.32
CA ASN A 277 2.28 -5.07 8.51
C ASN A 277 2.03 -5.30 7.02
N LEU A 278 1.05 -6.12 6.65
CA LEU A 278 0.63 -6.27 5.25
C LEU A 278 0.09 -4.95 4.69
N ILE A 279 -0.80 -4.31 5.44
CA ILE A 279 -1.40 -3.05 5.02
C ILE A 279 -0.38 -1.91 5.00
N LYS A 280 0.51 -1.86 5.99
CA LYS A 280 1.64 -0.92 6.00
C LYS A 280 2.47 -1.02 4.73
N LYS A 281 2.76 -2.24 4.27
CA LYS A 281 3.53 -2.47 3.05
C LYS A 281 2.85 -1.89 1.81
N PHE A 282 1.53 -2.04 1.67
CA PHE A 282 0.77 -1.44 0.57
C PHE A 282 0.74 0.09 0.66
N ILE A 283 0.50 0.64 1.85
CA ILE A 283 0.52 2.10 2.06
C ILE A 283 1.90 2.66 1.72
N LEU A 284 2.97 2.06 2.25
CA LEU A 284 4.34 2.49 2.00
C LEU A 284 4.68 2.45 0.51
N SER A 285 4.24 1.40 -0.21
CA SER A 285 4.56 1.24 -1.62
C SER A 285 4.04 2.37 -2.51
N ASN A 286 2.92 2.97 -2.15
CA ASN A 286 2.35 4.12 -2.86
C ASN A 286 2.82 5.47 -2.27
N SER A 287 3.13 5.52 -0.97
CA SER A 287 3.48 6.75 -0.25
C SER A 287 4.97 6.91 0.05
N PHE A 288 5.85 6.21 -0.65
CA PHE A 288 7.28 6.19 -0.36
C PHE A 288 7.93 7.59 -0.46
N PHE A 289 7.62 8.32 -1.51
CA PHE A 289 8.13 9.68 -1.73
C PHE A 289 7.18 10.78 -1.30
N ASN A 290 5.87 10.51 -1.28
CA ASN A 290 4.86 11.45 -0.80
C ASN A 290 4.13 10.87 0.40
N LYS A 291 4.45 11.37 1.58
CA LYS A 291 3.86 10.91 2.85
C LYS A 291 2.61 11.69 3.25
N ASP A 292 2.10 12.54 2.38
CA ASP A 292 0.87 13.30 2.56
C ASP A 292 -0.17 12.84 1.55
N ILE A 293 -0.74 11.67 1.82
CA ILE A 293 -1.74 11.02 0.96
C ILE A 293 -3.03 10.73 1.72
N THR A 294 -4.13 10.62 0.97
CA THR A 294 -5.43 10.20 1.50
C THR A 294 -5.71 8.74 1.16
N ILE A 295 -5.97 7.95 2.20
CA ILE A 295 -6.25 6.52 2.13
C ILE A 295 -7.73 6.28 2.41
N LEU A 296 -8.35 5.39 1.64
CA LEU A 296 -9.74 4.97 1.84
C LEU A 296 -9.83 3.45 1.99
N ASP A 297 -10.59 3.02 3.00
CA ASP A 297 -11.02 1.63 3.14
C ASP A 297 -12.52 1.60 3.38
N PHE A 298 -13.28 1.11 2.39
CA PHE A 298 -14.74 1.04 2.48
C PHE A 298 -15.29 -0.36 2.78
N PHE A 299 -14.41 -1.25 3.22
CA PHE A 299 -14.72 -2.50 3.91
C PHE A 299 -13.88 -2.60 5.20
N ALA A 300 -13.94 -1.54 6.01
CA ALA A 300 -12.99 -1.31 7.10
C ALA A 300 -12.90 -2.44 8.16
N GLY A 301 -13.94 -3.27 8.28
CA GLY A 301 -13.93 -4.42 9.18
C GLY A 301 -13.44 -4.07 10.59
N SER A 302 -12.30 -4.61 10.98
CA SER A 302 -11.69 -4.31 12.27
C SER A 302 -10.91 -2.98 12.34
N GLY A 303 -10.84 -2.21 11.25
CA GLY A 303 -10.12 -0.91 11.21
C GLY A 303 -8.60 -1.02 11.11
N THR A 304 -8.09 -2.09 10.53
CA THR A 304 -6.64 -2.33 10.37
C THR A 304 -5.96 -1.24 9.56
N THR A 305 -6.62 -0.74 8.53
CA THR A 305 -6.03 0.26 7.62
C THR A 305 -5.69 1.56 8.32
N LEU A 306 -6.57 2.04 9.22
CA LEU A 306 -6.25 3.23 10.03
C LEU A 306 -5.12 2.95 11.03
N HIS A 307 -5.12 1.79 11.68
CA HIS A 307 -4.03 1.41 12.58
C HIS A 307 -2.68 1.39 11.84
N ALA A 308 -2.61 0.78 10.67
CA ALA A 308 -1.42 0.76 9.82
C ALA A 308 -0.97 2.17 9.40
N THR A 309 -1.91 3.04 9.05
CA THR A 309 -1.65 4.43 8.67
C THR A 309 -1.03 5.21 9.83
N MET A 310 -1.60 5.10 11.04
CA MET A 310 -1.10 5.77 12.24
C MET A 310 0.29 5.30 12.64
N GLN A 311 0.56 3.99 12.55
CA GLN A 311 1.89 3.46 12.82
C GLN A 311 2.92 3.99 11.82
N LEU A 312 2.63 3.98 10.52
CA LEU A 312 3.52 4.53 9.51
C LEU A 312 3.82 6.01 9.72
N ASN A 313 2.81 6.80 10.05
CA ASN A 313 3.01 8.22 10.36
C ASN A 313 3.95 8.43 11.56
N ALA A 314 3.81 7.58 12.59
CA ALA A 314 4.70 7.63 13.76
C ALA A 314 6.13 7.18 13.43
N GLU A 315 6.31 6.20 12.53
CA GLU A 315 7.61 5.65 12.15
C GLU A 315 8.42 6.59 11.24
N ASP A 316 7.76 7.28 10.33
CA ASP A 316 8.45 8.04 9.28
C ASP A 316 8.12 9.54 9.24
N GLY A 317 7.35 10.02 10.23
CA GLY A 317 6.94 11.43 10.34
C GLY A 317 5.96 11.88 9.25
N GLY A 318 5.23 10.95 8.63
CA GLY A 318 4.24 11.24 7.59
C GLY A 318 2.94 11.85 8.12
N HIS A 319 2.15 12.40 7.21
CA HIS A 319 0.85 13.03 7.48
C HIS A 319 -0.29 12.38 6.69
N ARG A 320 -0.21 11.07 6.50
CA ARG A 320 -1.24 10.30 5.79
C ARG A 320 -2.56 10.38 6.53
N GLN A 321 -3.63 10.61 5.80
CA GLN A 321 -4.99 10.59 6.30
C GLN A 321 -5.68 9.28 5.90
N CYS A 322 -6.56 8.76 6.76
CA CYS A 322 -7.28 7.52 6.48
C CYS A 322 -8.78 7.70 6.73
N ILE A 323 -9.58 7.33 5.75
CA ILE A 323 -11.04 7.32 5.80
C ILE A 323 -11.48 5.86 5.84
N LEU A 324 -12.18 5.48 6.92
CA LEU A 324 -12.80 4.17 7.05
C LEU A 324 -14.30 4.26 6.83
N VAL A 325 -14.84 3.34 6.05
CA VAL A 325 -16.30 3.20 5.87
C VAL A 325 -16.68 1.75 6.15
N THR A 326 -17.62 1.55 7.04
CA THR A 326 -18.21 0.24 7.34
C THR A 326 -19.68 0.41 7.73
N ASN A 327 -20.45 -0.66 7.65
CA ASN A 327 -21.77 -0.70 8.29
C ASN A 327 -21.59 -0.85 9.81
N ASN A 328 -22.70 -0.76 10.55
CA ASN A 328 -22.68 -1.05 11.99
C ASN A 328 -23.45 -2.33 12.32
N GLU A 329 -23.46 -3.28 11.41
CA GLU A 329 -24.07 -4.58 11.62
C GLU A 329 -23.41 -5.28 12.81
N ASN A 330 -24.19 -5.80 13.74
CA ASN A 330 -23.72 -6.36 14.99
C ASN A 330 -22.81 -5.41 15.83
N GLY A 331 -22.90 -4.09 15.61
CA GLY A 331 -22.09 -3.10 16.33
C GLY A 331 -20.62 -3.04 15.88
N ILE A 332 -20.28 -3.57 14.72
CA ILE A 332 -18.88 -3.68 14.25
C ILE A 332 -18.19 -2.32 14.18
N CYS A 333 -18.88 -1.29 13.70
CA CYS A 333 -18.30 0.04 13.57
C CYS A 333 -17.89 0.61 14.94
N GLU A 334 -18.81 0.57 15.90
CA GLU A 334 -18.65 1.20 17.21
C GLU A 334 -17.79 0.35 18.15
N ASN A 335 -18.08 -0.97 18.22
CA ASN A 335 -17.46 -1.86 19.20
C ASN A 335 -16.11 -2.42 18.77
N VAL A 336 -15.82 -2.46 17.44
CA VAL A 336 -14.57 -3.01 16.93
C VAL A 336 -13.76 -1.95 16.20
N THR A 337 -14.25 -1.40 15.08
CA THR A 337 -13.49 -0.48 14.24
C THR A 337 -13.05 0.78 14.99
N TYR A 338 -14.01 1.45 15.63
CA TYR A 338 -13.76 2.68 16.39
C TYR A 338 -12.96 2.39 17.67
N GLU A 339 -13.38 1.41 18.45
CA GLU A 339 -12.76 1.10 19.73
C GLU A 339 -11.30 0.61 19.57
N ARG A 340 -10.99 -0.19 18.57
CA ARG A 340 -9.61 -0.56 18.23
C ARG A 340 -8.73 0.67 18.03
N ASN A 341 -9.16 1.56 17.15
CA ASN A 341 -8.35 2.72 16.79
C ASN A 341 -8.23 3.73 17.93
N LYS A 342 -9.28 3.88 18.73
CA LYS A 342 -9.24 4.66 19.95
C LYS A 342 -8.19 4.14 20.95
N ARG A 343 -8.16 2.81 21.19
CA ARG A 343 -7.16 2.20 22.08
C ARG A 343 -5.75 2.34 21.53
N VAL A 344 -5.56 2.20 20.25
CA VAL A 344 -4.25 2.40 19.61
C VAL A 344 -3.76 3.84 19.77
N ILE A 345 -4.64 4.83 19.67
CA ILE A 345 -4.30 6.24 19.91
C ILE A 345 -3.95 6.49 21.39
N GLN A 346 -4.72 5.90 22.30
CA GLN A 346 -4.54 6.12 23.75
C GLN A 346 -3.41 5.29 24.37
N GLY A 347 -3.00 4.22 23.69
CA GLY A 347 -2.15 3.18 24.26
C GLY A 347 -2.97 2.12 24.98
N TYR A 348 -2.41 0.93 25.11
CA TYR A 348 -3.05 -0.21 25.77
C TYR A 348 -2.02 -1.10 26.46
N THR A 349 -2.50 -1.96 27.34
CA THR A 349 -1.66 -3.00 27.98
C THR A 349 -1.95 -4.33 27.32
N THR A 350 -0.94 -5.08 26.88
CA THR A 350 -1.10 -6.43 26.32
C THR A 350 -1.63 -7.41 27.37
N LEU A 351 -2.03 -8.62 26.94
CA LEU A 351 -2.40 -9.71 27.87
C LEU A 351 -1.23 -10.14 28.76
N LYS A 352 0.03 -9.93 28.31
CA LYS A 352 1.24 -10.21 29.09
C LYS A 352 1.59 -9.10 30.09
N GLY A 353 0.83 -8.03 30.14
CA GLY A 353 1.07 -6.88 31.02
C GLY A 353 2.05 -5.83 30.46
N GLU A 354 2.48 -5.97 29.21
CA GLU A 354 3.36 -5.01 28.56
C GLU A 354 2.57 -3.74 28.19
N GLN A 355 3.15 -2.57 28.46
CA GLN A 355 2.55 -1.29 28.09
C GLN A 355 2.93 -0.93 26.65
N VAL A 356 1.92 -0.76 25.80
CA VAL A 356 2.08 -0.26 24.43
C VAL A 356 1.75 1.23 24.43
N ALA A 357 2.73 2.05 24.07
CA ALA A 357 2.56 3.50 24.01
C ALA A 357 1.52 3.89 22.97
N GLY A 358 0.71 4.90 23.29
CA GLY A 358 -0.31 5.41 22.39
C GLY A 358 0.26 6.21 21.21
N LEU A 359 -0.40 6.14 20.07
CA LEU A 359 -0.11 6.96 18.90
C LEU A 359 -0.82 8.32 19.03
N THR A 360 -0.46 9.11 20.03
CA THR A 360 -1.17 10.31 20.50
C THR A 360 -1.16 11.48 19.50
N GLY A 361 -0.27 11.48 18.49
CA GLY A 361 -0.25 12.49 17.43
C GLY A 361 -1.41 12.41 16.43
N ASN A 362 -2.34 11.46 16.63
CA ASN A 362 -3.45 11.21 15.73
C ASN A 362 -4.79 11.68 16.29
N THR A 363 -5.73 12.03 15.42
CA THR A 363 -7.11 12.35 15.76
C THR A 363 -8.06 11.32 15.15
N LEU A 364 -9.14 10.99 15.85
CA LEU A 364 -10.17 10.07 15.36
C LEU A 364 -11.51 10.78 15.36
N ARG A 365 -12.15 10.88 14.20
CA ARG A 365 -13.49 11.44 14.05
C ARG A 365 -14.47 10.37 13.61
N TYR A 366 -15.59 10.31 14.29
CA TYR A 366 -16.67 9.39 13.98
C TYR A 366 -17.86 10.15 13.38
N TYR A 367 -18.33 9.68 12.25
CA TYR A 367 -19.50 10.21 11.57
C TYR A 367 -20.50 9.11 11.27
N LYS A 368 -21.76 9.44 11.36
CA LYS A 368 -22.86 8.58 10.93
C LYS A 368 -23.56 9.23 9.74
N THR A 369 -23.78 8.46 8.67
CA THR A 369 -24.53 8.95 7.54
C THR A 369 -26.03 8.91 7.83
N ASP A 370 -26.76 9.94 7.40
CA ASP A 370 -28.21 10.04 7.49
C ASP A 370 -28.78 10.60 6.19
N PHE A 371 -30.08 10.53 6.03
CA PHE A 371 -30.80 11.01 4.85
C PHE A 371 -31.69 12.17 5.23
N VAL A 372 -31.61 13.26 4.49
CA VAL A 372 -32.58 14.36 4.55
C VAL A 372 -33.66 14.07 3.52
N PRO A 373 -34.96 14.09 3.90
CA PRO A 373 -36.04 13.87 2.97
C PRO A 373 -36.02 14.85 1.79
N ARG A 374 -36.39 14.37 0.61
CA ARG A 374 -36.28 15.12 -0.66
C ARG A 374 -37.30 16.28 -0.81
N GLU A 375 -38.40 16.25 -0.03
CA GLU A 375 -39.46 17.26 -0.11
C GLU A 375 -38.92 18.66 0.22
N PRO A 376 -39.15 19.67 -0.67
CA PRO A 376 -38.60 21.01 -0.52
C PRO A 376 -39.38 21.84 0.50
N ASN A 377 -39.26 21.54 1.79
CA ASN A 377 -39.84 22.32 2.88
C ASN A 377 -38.75 22.96 3.76
N ASN A 378 -39.10 23.94 4.56
CA ASN A 378 -38.16 24.69 5.39
C ASN A 378 -37.43 23.82 6.43
N ARG A 379 -38.07 22.76 6.93
CA ARG A 379 -37.47 21.82 7.89
C ARG A 379 -36.37 21.03 7.21
N ASN A 380 -36.63 20.45 6.04
CA ASN A 380 -35.67 19.66 5.28
C ASN A 380 -34.52 20.52 4.76
N LYS A 381 -34.81 21.77 4.29
CA LYS A 381 -33.74 22.71 3.93
C LYS A 381 -32.81 23.03 5.10
N ARG A 382 -33.33 23.28 6.30
CA ARG A 382 -32.52 23.51 7.49
C ARG A 382 -31.71 22.29 7.89
N ALA A 383 -32.30 21.10 7.82
CA ALA A 383 -31.59 19.85 8.11
C ALA A 383 -30.46 19.60 7.10
N LEU A 384 -30.70 19.85 5.80
CA LEU A 384 -29.67 19.75 4.76
C LEU A 384 -28.51 20.73 5.00
N VAL A 385 -28.82 21.99 5.31
CA VAL A 385 -27.81 23.02 5.59
C VAL A 385 -26.96 22.65 6.81
N ALA A 386 -27.60 22.15 7.88
CA ALA A 386 -26.87 21.69 9.07
C ALA A 386 -25.92 20.51 8.74
N ALA A 387 -26.41 19.50 8.00
CA ALA A 387 -25.60 18.35 7.57
C ALA A 387 -24.50 18.76 6.56
N ALA A 388 -24.75 19.76 5.72
CA ALA A 388 -23.77 20.25 4.73
C ALA A 388 -22.54 20.89 5.41
N THR A 389 -22.66 21.44 6.62
CA THR A 389 -21.54 21.98 7.37
C THR A 389 -20.46 20.92 7.62
N ASP A 390 -20.86 19.75 8.11
CA ASP A 390 -19.92 18.65 8.36
C ASP A 390 -19.29 18.14 7.06
N LEU A 391 -20.07 18.10 5.96
CA LEU A 391 -19.55 17.74 4.64
C LEU A 391 -18.51 18.74 4.13
N LEU A 392 -18.71 20.04 4.38
CA LEU A 392 -17.75 21.08 4.01
C LEU A 392 -16.51 21.01 4.87
N CYS A 393 -16.64 20.75 6.16
CA CYS A 393 -15.50 20.51 7.07
C CYS A 393 -14.67 19.31 6.61
N ILE A 394 -15.32 18.19 6.27
CA ILE A 394 -14.65 16.98 5.74
C ILE A 394 -13.97 17.27 4.38
N LYS A 395 -14.63 18.01 3.49
CA LYS A 395 -14.10 18.35 2.16
C LYS A 395 -12.84 19.21 2.21
N ASN A 396 -12.79 20.15 3.15
CA ASN A 396 -11.71 21.12 3.28
C ASN A 396 -10.72 20.79 4.41
N ASP A 397 -10.92 19.69 5.11
CA ASP A 397 -10.10 19.22 6.23
C ASP A 397 -9.89 20.31 7.30
N VAL A 398 -10.96 21.03 7.65
CA VAL A 398 -10.94 22.09 8.65
C VAL A 398 -12.10 21.93 9.63
N TYR A 399 -11.79 21.84 10.93
CA TYR A 399 -12.78 21.38 11.91
C TYR A 399 -12.86 22.27 13.16
N ARG A 400 -11.87 23.11 13.41
CA ARG A 400 -11.83 23.93 14.62
C ARG A 400 -12.71 25.15 14.44
N GLU A 401 -13.93 25.11 14.99
CA GLU A 401 -14.86 26.24 14.95
C GLU A 401 -14.37 27.38 15.82
N GLN A 402 -14.45 28.61 15.28
CA GLN A 402 -14.11 29.85 15.95
C GLN A 402 -15.38 30.64 16.24
N PRO A 403 -15.50 31.28 17.44
CA PRO A 403 -16.69 32.02 17.81
C PRO A 403 -16.86 33.37 17.11
N SER A 404 -15.81 33.85 16.42
CA SER A 404 -15.78 35.16 15.78
C SER A 404 -15.02 35.14 14.48
N PHE A 405 -15.31 36.07 13.57
CA PHE A 405 -14.62 36.34 12.33
C PHE A 405 -14.47 37.86 12.17
N GLY A 406 -13.28 38.35 11.82
CA GLY A 406 -12.98 39.78 11.64
C GLY A 406 -13.35 40.64 12.86
N GLY A 407 -13.12 40.13 14.08
CA GLY A 407 -13.46 40.81 15.33
C GLY A 407 -14.95 40.79 15.71
N ARG A 408 -15.82 40.21 14.89
CA ARG A 408 -17.25 40.12 15.10
C ARG A 408 -17.67 38.73 15.58
N ARG A 409 -18.46 38.66 16.64
CA ARG A 409 -19.04 37.40 17.13
C ARG A 409 -20.08 36.89 16.14
N LEU A 410 -19.95 35.62 15.79
CA LEU A 410 -20.86 34.96 14.84
C LEU A 410 -22.11 34.43 15.52
N LYS A 411 -23.23 34.49 14.82
CA LYS A 411 -24.46 33.75 15.16
C LYS A 411 -24.46 32.45 14.33
N PRO A 412 -24.40 31.25 14.92
CA PRO A 412 -24.31 30.00 14.19
C PRO A 412 -25.40 29.75 13.13
N ALA A 413 -26.59 30.35 13.34
CA ALA A 413 -27.67 30.29 12.37
C ALA A 413 -27.44 31.19 11.13
N ALA A 414 -26.54 32.17 11.20
CA ALA A 414 -26.23 33.06 10.10
C ALA A 414 -24.91 32.69 9.41
N ALA A 415 -23.86 32.42 10.18
CA ALA A 415 -22.57 31.99 9.67
C ALA A 415 -21.78 31.21 10.73
N ARG A 416 -20.90 30.33 10.28
CA ARG A 416 -19.89 29.62 11.12
C ARG A 416 -18.51 29.75 10.46
N TYR A 417 -17.49 29.94 11.29
CA TYR A 417 -16.11 30.05 10.85
C TYR A 417 -15.25 28.97 11.46
N PHE A 418 -14.43 28.37 10.63
CA PHE A 418 -13.51 27.30 11.02
C PHE A 418 -12.09 27.70 10.66
N ASP A 419 -11.13 27.46 11.57
CA ASP A 419 -9.72 27.80 11.37
C ASP A 419 -8.84 26.82 12.15
N ASP A 420 -8.07 26.00 11.43
CA ASP A 420 -7.11 25.04 11.98
C ASP A 420 -5.65 25.55 11.90
N GLY A 421 -5.46 26.82 11.52
CA GLY A 421 -4.15 27.46 11.35
C GLY A 421 -3.51 27.18 9.97
N ARG A 422 -3.99 26.20 9.19
CA ARG A 422 -3.59 25.93 7.81
C ARG A 422 -4.68 26.30 6.81
N THR A 423 -5.91 25.97 7.15
CA THR A 423 -7.07 26.20 6.31
C THR A 423 -8.10 27.01 7.07
N GLN A 424 -8.69 27.97 6.40
CA GLN A 424 -9.75 28.81 6.92
C GLN A 424 -11.00 28.63 6.06
N MET A 425 -12.17 28.51 6.69
CA MET A 425 -13.45 28.34 6.00
C MET A 425 -14.55 29.11 6.73
N LEU A 426 -15.17 30.04 6.02
CA LEU A 426 -16.38 30.72 6.47
C LEU A 426 -17.58 30.18 5.69
N ILE A 427 -18.58 29.69 6.42
CA ILE A 427 -19.85 29.19 5.86
C ILE A 427 -20.93 30.19 6.21
N ILE A 428 -21.56 30.78 5.19
CA ILE A 428 -22.64 31.76 5.35
C ILE A 428 -23.95 31.07 4.97
N TYR A 429 -24.89 30.98 5.93
CA TYR A 429 -26.19 30.31 5.75
C TYR A 429 -27.30 31.27 5.32
N ASN A 430 -27.10 32.58 5.47
CA ASN A 430 -28.05 33.61 5.14
C ASN A 430 -27.47 34.53 4.06
N GLU A 431 -28.08 34.55 2.87
CA GLU A 431 -27.66 35.39 1.76
C GLU A 431 -27.59 36.90 2.13
N LEU A 432 -28.49 37.36 3.00
CA LEU A 432 -28.49 38.76 3.46
C LEU A 432 -27.28 39.13 4.33
N ALA A 433 -26.58 38.13 4.82
CA ALA A 433 -25.38 38.34 5.61
C ALA A 433 -24.08 38.40 4.79
N VAL A 434 -24.11 38.05 3.49
CA VAL A 434 -22.93 37.97 2.62
C VAL A 434 -22.18 39.31 2.60
N ASP A 435 -22.85 40.42 2.31
CA ASP A 435 -22.22 41.76 2.24
C ASP A 435 -21.55 42.19 3.54
N ALA A 436 -22.06 41.71 4.68
CA ALA A 436 -21.48 42.02 5.99
C ALA A 436 -20.17 41.28 6.25
N PHE A 437 -19.91 40.17 5.56
CA PHE A 437 -18.69 39.35 5.72
C PHE A 437 -17.66 39.54 4.61
N VAL A 438 -18.07 40.01 3.40
CA VAL A 438 -17.15 40.28 2.28
C VAL A 438 -16.34 41.56 2.53
N ARG A 439 -16.78 42.45 3.40
CA ARG A 439 -16.10 43.72 3.74
C ARG A 439 -15.22 43.64 4.98
N VAL A 440 -15.02 42.46 5.52
CA VAL A 440 -14.17 42.16 6.68
C VAL A 440 -12.95 41.38 6.24
#